data_1287a68af2e95f879e99a6ed8f23ee12
#
_entry.id   1287a68af2e95f879e99a6ed8f23ee12
#
_cell.length_a   1.000
_cell.length_b   1.000
_cell.length_c   1.000
_cell.angle_alpha   90.00
_cell.angle_beta   90.00
_cell.angle_gamma   90.00
#
_symmetry.space_group_name_H-M   'P 1'
#
loop_
_entity.id
_entity.type
_entity.pdbx_description
1 polymer ?
#
loop_
_entity_poly.entity_id
_entity_poly.type
_entity_poly.pdbx_seq_one_letter_code
_entity_poly.pdbx_strand_id
1 'polypeptide(L)'
;AVRKGKHMITDEQLTLLEKYIKESNNIVFFGGAGVSTESGIPDFRSKDGLYNNMGVDFSKYKPEYLLSFACLYHEPEVFFEFYKQKMDTRKFKPNITHEVLAKPEAKLCMKSTVLLPTVTA
;
A
#
# COMPACT_ATOMS: atom_id res chain seq x y z
N ALA A 1 -15.64 0.48 10.40
CA ALA A 1 -15.77 1.93 10.59
C ALA A 1 -16.13 2.57 9.25
N VAL A 2 -17.33 3.15 9.16
CA VAL A 2 -17.78 3.89 7.97
C VAL A 2 -16.94 5.15 7.85
N ARG A 3 -16.07 5.22 6.85
CA ARG A 3 -15.33 6.45 6.54
C ARG A 3 -16.30 7.52 6.08
N LYS A 4 -16.49 8.58 6.87
CA LYS A 4 -17.13 9.82 6.43
C LYS A 4 -16.31 10.38 5.26
N GLY A 5 -16.91 10.49 4.08
CA GLY A 5 -16.28 11.07 2.88
C GLY A 5 -16.02 10.10 1.73
N LYS A 6 -16.74 8.99 1.63
CA LYS A 6 -16.74 8.18 0.42
C LYS A 6 -17.41 8.98 -0.70
N HIS A 7 -16.63 9.54 -1.63
CA HIS A 7 -17.15 9.87 -2.94
C HIS A 7 -17.70 8.57 -3.53
N MET A 8 -19.02 8.44 -3.59
CA MET A 8 -19.64 7.31 -4.28
C MET A 8 -19.33 7.46 -5.75
N ILE A 9 -18.74 6.43 -6.32
CA ILE A 9 -18.52 6.35 -7.76
C ILE A 9 -19.90 6.28 -8.42
N THR A 10 -20.14 7.14 -9.41
CA THR A 10 -21.41 7.14 -10.17
C THR A 10 -21.39 6.03 -11.24
N ASP A 11 -22.57 5.61 -11.66
CA ASP A 11 -22.71 4.61 -12.74
C ASP A 11 -22.08 5.08 -14.06
N GLU A 12 -22.12 6.38 -14.32
CA GLU A 12 -21.46 7.00 -15.47
C GLU A 12 -19.93 6.83 -15.39
N GLN A 13 -19.35 7.04 -14.22
CA GLN A 13 -17.90 6.84 -14.01
C GLN A 13 -17.49 5.39 -14.15
N LEU A 14 -18.32 4.45 -13.69
CA LEU A 14 -18.08 3.01 -13.87
C LEU A 14 -18.15 2.62 -15.35
N THR A 15 -19.15 3.09 -16.08
CA THR A 15 -19.31 2.84 -17.51
C THR A 15 -18.12 3.37 -18.31
N LEU A 16 -17.64 4.56 -17.95
CA LEU A 16 -16.48 5.17 -18.59
C LEU A 16 -15.20 4.36 -18.30
N LEU A 17 -15.01 3.91 -17.08
CA LEU A 17 -13.88 3.04 -16.70
C LEU A 17 -13.90 1.72 -17.46
N GLU A 18 -15.06 1.07 -17.54
CA GLU A 18 -15.22 -0.15 -18.33
C GLU A 18 -14.85 0.04 -19.80
N LYS A 19 -15.29 1.16 -20.39
CA LYS A 19 -14.95 1.52 -21.76
C LYS A 19 -13.43 1.63 -21.92
N TYR A 20 -12.76 2.38 -21.05
CA TYR A 20 -11.31 2.53 -21.11
C TYR A 20 -10.56 1.20 -20.95
N ILE A 21 -11.02 0.33 -20.06
CA ILE A 21 -10.42 -1.00 -19.89
C ILE A 21 -10.59 -1.85 -21.15
N LYS A 22 -11.79 -1.82 -21.78
CA LYS A 22 -12.07 -2.60 -22.98
C LYS A 22 -11.30 -2.11 -24.22
N GLU A 23 -11.11 -0.82 -24.35
CA GLU A 23 -10.44 -0.18 -25.50
C GLU A 23 -8.91 -0.11 -25.36
N SER A 24 -8.37 -0.35 -24.16
CA SER A 24 -6.93 -0.24 -23.90
C SER A 24 -6.20 -1.55 -24.18
N ASN A 25 -5.07 -1.45 -24.89
CA ASN A 25 -4.15 -2.58 -25.10
C ASN A 25 -3.02 -2.65 -24.06
N ASN A 26 -2.77 -1.54 -23.36
CA ASN A 26 -1.77 -1.46 -22.30
C ASN A 26 -2.39 -0.73 -21.12
N ILE A 27 -2.51 -1.42 -19.99
CA ILE A 27 -3.06 -0.87 -18.76
C ILE A 27 -1.96 -0.88 -17.70
N VAL A 28 -1.75 0.27 -17.05
CA VAL A 28 -0.81 0.38 -15.92
C VAL A 28 -1.61 0.73 -14.67
N PHE A 29 -1.47 -0.08 -13.65
CA PHE A 29 -1.99 0.20 -12.32
C PHE A 29 -0.85 0.77 -11.45
N PHE A 30 -1.07 1.95 -10.88
CA PHE A 30 -0.15 2.58 -9.95
C PHE A 30 -0.79 2.61 -8.56
N GLY A 31 -0.31 1.75 -7.66
CA GLY A 31 -0.81 1.61 -6.29
C GLY A 31 0.27 1.94 -5.26
N GLY A 32 -0.12 2.60 -4.19
CA GLY A 32 0.73 2.88 -3.03
C GLY A 32 0.36 2.04 -1.81
N ALA A 33 0.99 2.32 -0.66
CA ALA A 33 0.74 1.62 0.61
C ALA A 33 -0.73 1.61 1.04
N GLY A 34 -1.53 2.60 0.61
CA GLY A 34 -2.97 2.65 0.86
C GLY A 34 -3.77 1.49 0.27
N VAL A 35 -3.26 0.81 -0.76
CA VAL A 35 -3.89 -0.40 -1.33
C VAL A 35 -3.94 -1.54 -0.29
N SER A 36 -2.96 -1.60 0.61
CA SER A 36 -2.83 -2.66 1.61
C SER A 36 -3.55 -2.36 2.94
N THR A 37 -4.13 -1.16 3.10
CA THR A 37 -4.82 -0.78 4.35
C THR A 37 -6.05 -1.65 4.63
N GLU A 38 -6.77 -2.05 3.60
CA GLU A 38 -7.91 -2.99 3.72
C GLU A 38 -7.46 -4.42 4.11
N SER A 39 -6.18 -4.73 3.94
CA SER A 39 -5.58 -5.98 4.44
C SER A 39 -5.14 -5.89 5.90
N GLY A 40 -5.25 -4.71 6.52
CA GLY A 40 -4.82 -4.44 7.89
C GLY A 40 -3.38 -3.95 8.01
N ILE A 41 -2.68 -3.72 6.89
CA ILE A 41 -1.34 -3.14 6.89
C ILE A 41 -1.49 -1.62 6.92
N PRO A 42 -0.95 -0.91 7.94
CA PRO A 42 -1.04 0.54 7.99
C PRO A 42 -0.23 1.18 6.85
N ASP A 43 -0.73 2.25 6.29
CA ASP A 43 0.06 3.12 5.43
C ASP A 43 1.10 3.93 6.25
N PHE A 44 1.82 4.85 5.61
CA PHE A 44 2.88 5.59 6.30
C PHE A 44 2.36 6.82 7.06
N ARG A 45 1.49 7.61 6.47
CA ARG A 45 1.19 9.00 6.89
C ARG A 45 -0.22 9.23 7.37
N SER A 46 -1.15 8.29 7.22
CA SER A 46 -2.51 8.46 7.75
C SER A 46 -2.48 8.56 9.28
N LYS A 47 -3.60 8.93 9.88
CA LYS A 47 -3.73 9.04 11.34
C LYS A 47 -3.29 7.76 12.06
N ASP A 48 -3.59 6.61 11.48
CA ASP A 48 -3.24 5.28 12.00
C ASP A 48 -2.02 4.67 11.29
N GLY A 49 -1.31 5.48 10.51
CA GLY A 49 -0.14 5.07 9.74
C GLY A 49 1.11 4.81 10.58
N LEU A 50 2.09 4.17 9.97
CA LEU A 50 3.33 3.77 10.64
C LEU A 50 4.06 4.93 11.31
N TYR A 51 4.10 6.09 10.68
CA TYR A 51 4.82 7.26 11.19
C TYR A 51 4.13 7.90 12.40
N ASN A 52 2.82 7.72 12.54
CA ASN A 52 2.07 8.23 13.69
C ASN A 52 1.97 7.21 14.83
N ASN A 53 2.34 5.95 14.59
CA ASN A 53 2.25 4.84 15.55
C ASN A 53 3.58 4.10 15.68
N MET A 54 4.68 4.84 15.81
CA MET A 54 6.02 4.25 15.91
C MET A 54 6.26 3.47 17.20
N GLY A 55 5.57 3.83 18.27
CA GLY A 55 5.82 3.29 19.60
C GLY A 55 6.83 4.10 20.40
N VAL A 56 6.94 3.80 21.70
CA VAL A 56 7.78 4.55 22.64
C VAL A 56 9.27 4.41 22.29
N ASP A 57 9.70 3.24 21.87
CA ASP A 57 11.10 2.92 21.59
C ASP A 57 11.71 3.75 20.46
N PHE A 58 10.87 4.17 19.50
CA PHE A 58 11.28 4.95 18.34
C PHE A 58 10.89 6.43 18.41
N SER A 59 10.28 6.89 19.49
CA SER A 59 9.71 8.25 19.62
C SER A 59 10.77 9.37 19.52
N LYS A 60 12.03 9.06 19.77
CA LYS A 60 13.16 10.01 19.65
C LYS A 60 13.59 10.27 18.20
N TYR A 61 13.16 9.44 17.26
CA TYR A 61 13.54 9.55 15.86
C TYR A 61 12.47 10.28 15.05
N LYS A 62 12.90 10.95 13.97
CA LYS A 62 11.96 11.40 12.95
C LYS A 62 11.42 10.18 12.18
N PRO A 63 10.12 10.09 11.94
CA PRO A 63 9.52 8.93 11.28
C PRO A 63 10.18 8.56 9.95
N GLU A 64 10.47 9.55 9.14
CA GLU A 64 11.07 9.35 7.82
C GLU A 64 12.52 8.84 7.89
N TYR A 65 13.20 9.09 9.00
CA TYR A 65 14.58 8.63 9.20
C TYR A 65 14.64 7.11 9.37
N LEU A 66 13.70 6.52 10.10
CA LEU A 66 13.72 5.10 10.48
C LEU A 66 13.75 4.12 9.30
N LEU A 67 13.18 4.49 8.16
CA LEU A 67 13.22 3.69 6.92
C LEU A 67 14.10 4.33 5.84
N SER A 68 14.99 5.25 6.21
CA SER A 68 15.90 5.88 5.28
C SER A 68 17.20 5.10 5.10
N PHE A 69 17.88 5.35 3.98
CA PHE A 69 19.25 4.86 3.75
C PHE A 69 20.21 5.36 4.84
N ALA A 70 20.04 6.59 5.33
CA ALA A 70 20.87 7.15 6.39
C ALA A 70 20.76 6.33 7.69
N CYS A 71 19.55 5.94 8.09
CA CYS A 71 19.35 5.08 9.24
C CYS A 71 19.99 3.70 9.04
N LEU A 72 19.77 3.09 7.88
CA LEU A 72 20.36 1.80 7.55
C LEU A 72 21.91 1.84 7.60
N TYR A 73 22.51 2.95 7.16
CA TYR A 73 23.96 3.09 7.11
C TYR A 73 24.58 3.44 8.47
N HIS A 74 23.97 4.36 9.22
CA HIS A 74 24.54 4.86 10.47
C HIS A 74 24.07 4.09 11.71
N GLU A 75 22.85 3.59 11.71
CA GLU A 75 22.22 2.89 12.83
C GLU A 75 21.47 1.63 12.35
N PRO A 76 22.18 0.65 11.74
CA PRO A 76 21.54 -0.52 11.14
C PRO A 76 20.69 -1.32 12.13
N GLU A 77 21.08 -1.39 13.39
CA GLU A 77 20.31 -2.09 14.43
C GLU A 77 18.94 -1.44 14.64
N VAL A 78 18.89 -0.10 14.69
CA VAL A 78 17.63 0.65 14.81
C VAL A 78 16.75 0.45 13.58
N PHE A 79 17.36 0.52 12.39
CA PHE A 79 16.65 0.28 11.13
C PHE A 79 16.00 -1.11 11.10
N PHE A 80 16.78 -2.16 11.40
CA PHE A 80 16.27 -3.53 11.36
C PHE A 80 15.28 -3.82 12.48
N GLU A 81 15.46 -3.24 13.66
CA GLU A 81 14.50 -3.40 14.77
C GLU A 81 13.14 -2.80 14.38
N PHE A 82 13.13 -1.57 13.86
CA PHE A 82 11.91 -0.93 13.39
C PHE A 82 11.28 -1.72 12.24
N TYR A 83 12.10 -2.16 11.28
CA TYR A 83 11.65 -2.95 10.13
C TYR A 83 10.96 -4.25 10.56
N LYS A 84 11.58 -5.01 11.48
CA LYS A 84 11.02 -6.26 12.00
C LYS A 84 9.70 -6.03 12.74
N GLN A 85 9.62 -4.98 13.54
CA GLN A 85 8.41 -4.71 14.32
C GLN A 85 7.24 -4.23 13.46
N LYS A 86 7.50 -3.43 12.44
CA LYS A 86 6.46 -2.68 11.71
C LYS A 86 6.19 -3.18 10.29
N MET A 87 7.17 -3.86 9.68
CA MET A 87 7.08 -4.27 8.27
C MET A 87 6.85 -5.77 8.10
N ASP A 88 6.59 -6.52 9.17
CA ASP A 88 6.24 -7.93 9.07
C ASP A 88 4.82 -8.11 8.54
N THR A 89 4.72 -8.48 7.27
CA THR A 89 3.44 -8.64 6.56
C THR A 89 2.97 -10.09 6.46
N ARG A 90 3.71 -11.06 6.99
CA ARG A 90 3.43 -12.51 6.84
C ARG A 90 2.05 -12.96 7.35
N LYS A 91 1.46 -12.24 8.29
CA LYS A 91 0.14 -12.55 8.88
C LYS A 91 -1.04 -11.95 8.12
N PHE A 92 -0.78 -11.07 7.15
CA PHE A 92 -1.83 -10.40 6.38
C PHE A 92 -2.13 -11.15 5.09
N LYS A 93 -3.35 -11.00 4.59
CA LYS A 93 -3.81 -11.61 3.35
C LYS A 93 -4.14 -10.54 2.31
N PRO A 94 -4.00 -10.85 1.02
CA PRO A 94 -4.50 -9.99 -0.04
C PRO A 94 -5.96 -9.59 0.20
N ASN A 95 -6.29 -8.36 -0.16
CA ASN A 95 -7.68 -7.88 -0.14
C ASN A 95 -8.29 -7.94 -1.54
N ILE A 96 -9.56 -7.57 -1.64
CA ILE A 96 -10.30 -7.60 -2.91
C ILE A 96 -9.62 -6.82 -4.04
N THR A 97 -8.89 -5.73 -3.74
CA THR A 97 -8.16 -4.98 -4.75
C THR A 97 -7.05 -5.82 -5.38
N HIS A 98 -6.28 -6.54 -4.56
CA HIS A 98 -5.24 -7.45 -5.04
C HIS A 98 -5.84 -8.57 -5.89
N GLU A 99 -6.94 -9.18 -5.43
CA GLU A 99 -7.61 -10.28 -6.15
C GLU A 99 -8.19 -9.81 -7.49
N VAL A 100 -8.79 -8.62 -7.52
CA VAL A 100 -9.35 -8.06 -8.76
C VAL A 100 -8.24 -7.70 -9.74
N LEU A 101 -7.11 -7.17 -9.28
CA LEU A 101 -5.99 -6.83 -10.16
C LEU A 101 -5.27 -8.06 -10.71
N ALA A 102 -5.18 -9.14 -9.95
CA ALA A 102 -4.56 -10.40 -10.41
C ALA A 102 -5.34 -11.08 -11.54
N LYS A 103 -6.66 -10.92 -11.61
CA LYS A 103 -7.50 -11.51 -12.67
C LYS A 103 -7.23 -10.95 -14.08
N PRO A 104 -7.15 -9.62 -14.28
CA PRO A 104 -6.79 -9.04 -15.57
C PRO A 104 -5.34 -9.28 -15.98
N GLU A 105 -4.41 -9.36 -15.01
CA GLU A 105 -3.00 -9.61 -15.28
C GLU A 105 -2.77 -10.93 -16.04
N ALA A 106 -3.62 -11.93 -15.76
CA ALA A 106 -3.63 -13.21 -16.47
C ALA A 106 -4.22 -13.16 -17.90
N LYS A 107 -5.03 -12.13 -18.22
CA LYS A 107 -5.76 -12.02 -19.49
C LYS A 107 -5.31 -10.85 -20.36
N LEU A 108 -4.84 -9.79 -19.75
CA LEU A 108 -4.39 -8.56 -20.40
C LEU A 108 -2.96 -8.36 -19.95
N CYS A 109 -2.05 -8.05 -20.86
CA CYS A 109 -0.65 -7.77 -20.52
C CYS A 109 -0.56 -6.49 -19.66
N MET A 110 -1.07 -6.58 -18.41
CA MET A 110 -1.03 -5.48 -17.43
C MET A 110 0.36 -5.46 -16.78
N LYS A 111 1.01 -4.33 -16.88
CA LYS A 111 2.21 -4.07 -16.08
C LYS A 111 1.76 -3.39 -14.79
N SER A 112 1.76 -4.12 -13.69
CA SER A 112 1.53 -3.52 -12.37
C SER A 112 2.84 -3.01 -11.78
N THR A 113 2.90 -1.74 -11.44
CA THR A 113 3.98 -1.18 -10.63
C THR A 113 3.44 -0.93 -9.23
N VAL A 114 3.91 -1.72 -8.29
CA VAL A 114 3.51 -1.62 -6.89
C VAL A 114 4.65 -1.02 -6.10
N LEU A 115 4.39 0.09 -5.41
CA LEU A 115 5.32 0.67 -4.46
C LEU A 115 5.11 0.03 -3.08
N LEU A 116 6.18 -0.55 -2.54
CA LEU A 116 6.23 -1.18 -1.22
C LEU A 116 5.79 -0.24 -0.08
N PRO A 117 5.21 -0.78 1.01
CA PRO A 117 4.96 -2.19 1.30
C PRO A 117 3.56 -2.63 0.85
N THR A 118 3.50 -3.63 0.03
CA THR A 118 2.26 -4.26 -0.40
C THR A 118 2.34 -5.76 -0.18
N VAL A 119 1.20 -6.39 0.10
CA VAL A 119 1.08 -7.84 0.05
C VAL A 119 1.07 -8.23 -1.42
N THR A 120 2.06 -8.98 -1.85
CA THR A 120 2.04 -9.62 -3.17
C THR A 120 1.15 -10.85 -3.11
N ALA A 121 0.23 -10.96 -4.03
CA ALA A 121 -0.61 -12.16 -4.19
C ALA A 121 0.19 -13.29 -4.84
#